data_5c70c10cf4b833c7c12150c926c3c369
#
_entry.id   5c70c10cf4b833c7c12150c926c3c369
#
_cell.length_a   1.000
_cell.length_b   1.000
_cell.length_c   1.000
_cell.angle_alpha   90.00
_cell.angle_beta   90.00
_cell.angle_gamma   90.00
#
_symmetry.space_group_name_H-M   'P 1'
#
loop_
_entity.id
_entity.type
_entity.pdbx_description
1 polymer ?
#
loop_
_entity_poly.entity_id
_entity_poly.type
_entity_poly.pdbx_seq_one_letter_code
_entity_poly.pdbx_strand_id
1 'polypeptide(L)'
;MDGISVRRIVVLGVSGAGKTTLARRLARVVDGPHVELDAIQHGPDWSMPPPDEFRARLAEAAEGPAWVVDGNLAALTADVLWHRADLIVWLDLPLWVALPRLARRSTARIVRRTVLWNGNRERLGFLVGRDSVLAWAVKARRRYLAEYPDRLARTGVPWVRLRSRAGVARWLAGFSAVSRRPPGTGRPGPASR
;
A
#
# COMPACT_ATOMS: atom_id res chain seq x y z
N MET A 1 -15.09 22.90 6.72
CA MET A 1 -14.49 21.56 6.55
C MET A 1 -13.20 21.55 7.31
N ASP A 2 -13.29 21.15 8.55
CA ASP A 2 -12.14 21.06 9.43
C ASP A 2 -11.17 20.04 8.87
N GLY A 3 -9.90 20.44 8.70
CA GLY A 3 -8.91 19.67 7.99
C GLY A 3 -8.62 18.34 8.67
N ILE A 4 -9.30 17.27 8.24
CA ILE A 4 -8.95 15.90 8.64
C ILE A 4 -7.52 15.68 8.16
N SER A 5 -6.59 15.68 9.10
CA SER A 5 -5.20 15.37 8.82
C SER A 5 -5.09 13.89 8.49
N VAL A 6 -4.95 13.56 7.21
CA VAL A 6 -4.76 12.18 6.75
C VAL A 6 -3.36 11.73 7.15
N ARG A 7 -3.26 10.82 8.10
CA ARG A 7 -2.00 10.30 8.64
C ARG A 7 -1.86 8.80 8.58
N ARG A 8 -2.97 8.05 8.51
CA ARG A 8 -3.00 6.60 8.47
C ARG A 8 -3.48 6.15 7.09
N ILE A 9 -2.58 5.58 6.30
CA ILE A 9 -2.82 5.31 4.88
C ILE A 9 -2.57 3.85 4.55
N VAL A 10 -3.49 3.22 3.84
CA VAL A 10 -3.34 1.88 3.24
C VAL A 10 -3.12 2.01 1.74
N VAL A 11 -2.10 1.36 1.20
CA VAL A 11 -1.79 1.35 -0.24
C VAL A 11 -1.98 -0.05 -0.81
N LEU A 12 -2.98 -0.19 -1.68
CA LEU A 12 -3.36 -1.44 -2.33
C LEU A 12 -2.93 -1.46 -3.80
N GLY A 13 -2.85 -2.64 -4.39
CA GLY A 13 -2.56 -2.82 -5.83
C GLY A 13 -1.72 -4.06 -6.11
N VAL A 14 -1.74 -4.56 -7.33
CA VAL A 14 -0.99 -5.76 -7.70
C VAL A 14 0.52 -5.61 -7.58
N SER A 15 1.24 -6.73 -7.54
CA SER A 15 2.70 -6.73 -7.60
C SER A 15 3.17 -6.02 -8.88
N GLY A 16 4.19 -5.17 -8.78
CA GLY A 16 4.66 -4.32 -9.88
C GLY A 16 3.89 -3.01 -10.08
N ALA A 17 2.76 -2.77 -9.41
CA ALA A 17 2.02 -1.50 -9.50
C ALA A 17 2.77 -0.31 -8.89
N GLY A 18 3.74 -0.55 -7.99
CA GLY A 18 4.53 0.50 -7.35
C GLY A 18 4.04 0.90 -5.96
N LYS A 19 3.31 0.02 -5.27
CA LYS A 19 2.82 0.25 -3.90
C LYS A 19 3.91 0.73 -2.96
N THR A 20 4.98 -0.03 -2.80
CA THR A 20 6.09 0.28 -1.90
C THR A 20 6.75 1.62 -2.22
N THR A 21 6.88 1.96 -3.51
CA THR A 21 7.43 3.26 -3.92
C THR A 21 6.52 4.41 -3.51
N LEU A 22 5.20 4.26 -3.68
CA LEU A 22 4.23 5.26 -3.26
C LEU A 22 4.16 5.35 -1.74
N ALA A 23 4.07 4.20 -1.04
CA ALA A 23 3.96 4.12 0.40
C ALA A 23 5.16 4.80 1.11
N ARG A 24 6.39 4.57 0.65
CA ARG A 24 7.59 5.25 1.18
C ARG A 24 7.54 6.77 1.02
N ARG A 25 6.95 7.26 -0.08
CA ARG A 25 6.78 8.71 -0.28
C ARG A 25 5.70 9.27 0.64
N LEU A 26 4.58 8.57 0.77
CA LEU A 26 3.49 8.95 1.66
C LEU A 26 3.94 8.94 3.13
N ALA A 27 4.70 7.92 3.56
CA ALA A 27 5.25 7.83 4.90
C ALA A 27 6.08 9.07 5.29
N ARG A 28 6.90 9.58 4.36
CA ARG A 28 7.64 10.84 4.56
C ARG A 28 6.72 12.07 4.63
N VAL A 29 5.60 12.07 3.92
CA VAL A 29 4.65 13.20 3.94
C VAL A 29 3.87 13.24 5.25
N VAL A 30 3.43 12.07 5.76
CA VAL A 30 2.65 11.98 6.99
C VAL A 30 3.53 11.90 8.25
N ASP A 31 4.85 11.85 8.08
CA ASP A 31 5.84 11.67 9.14
C ASP A 31 5.52 10.45 10.02
N GLY A 32 5.41 9.29 9.36
CA GLY A 32 5.05 8.02 9.99
C GLY A 32 5.81 6.83 9.40
N PRO A 33 5.84 5.68 10.09
CA PRO A 33 6.49 4.48 9.61
C PRO A 33 5.85 3.95 8.32
N HIS A 34 6.69 3.35 7.47
CA HIS A 34 6.24 2.55 6.33
C HIS A 34 6.31 1.07 6.68
N VAL A 35 5.19 0.38 6.59
CA VAL A 35 5.03 -1.04 6.91
C VAL A 35 4.75 -1.81 5.62
N GLU A 36 5.65 -2.72 5.26
CA GLU A 36 5.46 -3.65 4.14
C GLU A 36 4.78 -4.92 4.67
N LEU A 37 3.53 -5.20 4.24
CA LEU A 37 2.82 -6.43 4.66
C LEU A 37 3.57 -7.70 4.28
N ASP A 38 4.27 -7.69 3.14
CA ASP A 38 5.05 -8.83 2.69
C ASP A 38 6.17 -9.18 3.69
N ALA A 39 6.72 -8.20 4.42
CA ALA A 39 7.73 -8.43 5.46
C ALA A 39 7.16 -9.13 6.71
N ILE A 40 5.90 -8.87 7.03
CA ILE A 40 5.21 -9.52 8.16
C ILE A 40 4.70 -10.89 7.75
N GLN A 41 4.25 -11.02 6.50
CA GLN A 41 3.64 -12.24 5.97
C GLN A 41 4.65 -13.37 5.74
N HIS A 42 5.86 -13.04 5.28
CA HIS A 42 6.84 -14.05 4.88
C HIS A 42 7.92 -14.22 5.95
N GLY A 43 7.80 -15.29 6.73
CA GLY A 43 8.85 -15.77 7.62
C GLY A 43 10.02 -16.42 6.85
N PRO A 44 11.01 -17.00 7.54
CA PRO A 44 12.09 -17.75 6.91
C PRO A 44 11.54 -18.83 5.96
N ASP A 45 12.25 -19.08 4.86
CA ASP A 45 11.87 -20.07 3.82
C ASP A 45 10.46 -19.86 3.26
N TRP A 46 10.00 -18.60 3.16
CA TRP A 46 8.68 -18.21 2.69
C TRP A 46 7.52 -18.80 3.53
N SER A 47 7.81 -19.22 4.76
CA SER A 47 6.77 -19.66 5.69
C SER A 47 5.78 -18.52 5.97
N MET A 48 4.55 -18.88 6.33
CA MET A 48 3.53 -17.91 6.72
C MET A 48 3.21 -18.09 8.20
N PRO A 49 3.19 -17.03 8.98
CA PRO A 49 2.74 -17.12 10.38
C PRO A 49 1.25 -17.49 10.45
N PRO A 50 0.80 -18.08 11.55
CA PRO A 50 -0.62 -18.26 11.82
C PRO A 50 -1.38 -16.93 11.66
N PRO A 51 -2.65 -16.96 11.24
CA PRO A 51 -3.44 -15.74 11.03
C PRO A 51 -3.49 -14.79 12.21
N ASP A 52 -3.59 -15.33 13.42
CA ASP A 52 -3.68 -14.51 14.65
C ASP A 52 -2.34 -13.84 14.98
N GLU A 53 -1.23 -14.56 14.79
CA GLU A 53 0.11 -14.00 14.94
C GLU A 53 0.38 -12.90 13.90
N PHE A 54 -0.02 -13.15 12.65
CA PHE A 54 0.05 -12.14 11.61
C PHE A 54 -0.74 -10.86 11.97
N ARG A 55 -1.97 -11.03 12.47
CA ARG A 55 -2.81 -9.90 12.90
C ARG A 55 -2.20 -9.13 14.08
N ALA A 56 -1.66 -9.83 15.05
CA ALA A 56 -1.00 -9.22 16.20
C ALA A 56 0.22 -8.38 15.78
N ARG A 57 1.12 -8.94 14.98
CA ARG A 57 2.29 -8.23 14.42
C ARG A 57 1.88 -7.02 13.58
N LEU A 58 0.81 -7.15 12.82
CA LEU A 58 0.29 -6.07 12.00
C LEU A 58 -0.31 -4.95 12.85
N ALA A 59 -1.06 -5.29 13.89
CA ALA A 59 -1.63 -4.33 14.82
C ALA A 59 -0.53 -3.52 15.53
N GLU A 60 0.53 -4.18 15.97
CA GLU A 60 1.73 -3.57 16.56
C GLU A 60 2.44 -2.64 15.56
N ALA A 61 2.70 -3.13 14.34
CA ALA A 61 3.39 -2.34 13.31
C ALA A 61 2.59 -1.11 12.84
N ALA A 62 1.27 -1.13 13.00
CA ALA A 62 0.36 -0.03 12.68
C ALA A 62 -0.17 0.69 13.94
N GLU A 63 0.55 0.62 15.05
CA GLU A 63 0.29 1.45 16.22
C GLU A 63 0.68 2.91 15.97
N GLY A 64 0.09 3.78 16.76
CA GLY A 64 0.42 5.20 16.71
C GLY A 64 -0.48 6.05 15.82
N PRO A 65 -0.22 7.36 15.83
CA PRO A 65 -1.09 8.35 15.20
C PRO A 65 -0.88 8.48 13.68
N ALA A 66 0.21 7.94 13.14
CA ALA A 66 0.55 8.02 11.72
C ALA A 66 1.25 6.74 11.26
N TRP A 67 0.87 6.22 10.10
CA TRP A 67 1.52 5.09 9.45
C TRP A 67 1.09 4.95 7.99
N VAL A 68 1.91 4.30 7.19
CA VAL A 68 1.56 3.92 5.83
C VAL A 68 1.87 2.43 5.63
N VAL A 69 0.83 1.64 5.37
CA VAL A 69 0.93 0.20 5.14
C VAL A 69 0.74 -0.11 3.67
N ASP A 70 1.61 -0.89 3.07
CA ASP A 70 1.42 -1.38 1.71
C ASP A 70 1.29 -2.92 1.65
N GLY A 71 0.33 -3.39 0.86
CA GLY A 71 0.07 -4.81 0.65
C GLY A 71 -1.38 -5.10 0.31
N ASN A 72 -1.70 -6.37 0.02
CA ASN A 72 -3.02 -6.74 -0.52
C ASN A 72 -3.78 -7.78 0.29
N LEU A 73 -3.35 -8.17 1.45
CA LEU A 73 -3.96 -9.24 2.26
C LEU A 73 -5.33 -8.84 2.84
N ALA A 74 -6.23 -8.36 1.97
CA ALA A 74 -7.54 -7.83 2.39
C ALA A 74 -8.35 -8.78 3.30
N ALA A 75 -8.23 -10.08 3.09
CA ALA A 75 -8.93 -11.06 3.92
C ALA A 75 -8.40 -11.13 5.38
N LEU A 76 -7.14 -10.76 5.59
CA LEU A 76 -6.49 -10.81 6.91
C LEU A 76 -6.30 -9.43 7.54
N THR A 77 -6.33 -8.38 6.73
CA THR A 77 -5.95 -7.03 7.15
C THR A 77 -7.11 -6.04 7.17
N ALA A 78 -8.21 -6.33 6.47
CA ALA A 78 -9.34 -5.39 6.39
C ALA A 78 -9.88 -5.08 7.79
N ASP A 79 -10.03 -6.10 8.62
CA ASP A 79 -10.57 -5.97 9.97
C ASP A 79 -9.64 -5.18 10.91
N VAL A 80 -8.33 -5.23 10.67
CA VAL A 80 -7.33 -4.61 11.55
C VAL A 80 -6.95 -3.21 11.07
N LEU A 81 -6.81 -3.02 9.76
CA LEU A 81 -6.23 -1.79 9.20
C LEU A 81 -7.23 -0.87 8.51
N TRP A 82 -8.14 -1.44 7.70
CA TRP A 82 -8.94 -0.60 6.81
C TRP A 82 -9.84 0.34 7.58
N HIS A 83 -10.46 -0.11 8.67
CA HIS A 83 -11.30 0.74 9.51
C HIS A 83 -10.52 1.76 10.35
N ARG A 84 -9.22 1.56 10.52
CA ARG A 84 -8.33 2.49 11.23
C ARG A 84 -7.65 3.50 10.31
N ALA A 85 -7.73 3.29 9.00
CA ALA A 85 -7.14 4.17 8.02
C ALA A 85 -7.95 5.47 7.84
N ASP A 86 -7.25 6.55 7.57
CA ASP A 86 -7.87 7.84 7.20
C ASP A 86 -8.06 7.91 5.68
N LEU A 87 -7.28 7.10 4.93
CA LEU A 87 -7.32 7.05 3.46
C LEU A 87 -6.85 5.69 2.95
N ILE A 88 -7.52 5.16 1.93
CA ILE A 88 -7.07 3.99 1.18
C ILE A 88 -6.73 4.40 -0.26
N VAL A 89 -5.52 4.08 -0.71
CA VAL A 89 -5.05 4.37 -2.06
C VAL A 89 -4.93 3.07 -2.85
N TRP A 90 -5.77 2.89 -3.84
CA TRP A 90 -5.75 1.71 -4.70
C TRP A 90 -5.04 2.01 -6.03
N LEU A 91 -3.87 1.40 -6.23
CA LEU A 91 -3.13 1.43 -7.50
C LEU A 91 -3.67 0.37 -8.46
N ASP A 92 -4.63 0.74 -9.30
CA ASP A 92 -5.19 -0.11 -10.35
C ASP A 92 -4.51 0.17 -11.70
N LEU A 93 -3.20 0.03 -11.75
CA LEU A 93 -2.46 0.19 -13.00
C LEU A 93 -2.73 -0.98 -13.96
N PRO A 94 -2.76 -0.73 -15.29
CA PRO A 94 -2.88 -1.80 -16.29
C PRO A 94 -1.76 -2.83 -16.17
N LEU A 95 -2.07 -4.10 -16.49
CA LEU A 95 -1.09 -5.19 -16.42
C LEU A 95 0.12 -4.96 -17.32
N TRP A 96 -0.06 -4.34 -18.48
CA TRP A 96 1.04 -3.99 -19.38
C TRP A 96 2.03 -2.98 -18.77
N VAL A 97 1.65 -2.27 -17.69
CA VAL A 97 2.55 -1.43 -16.89
C VAL A 97 3.16 -2.24 -15.75
N ALA A 98 2.35 -3.03 -15.05
CA ALA A 98 2.77 -3.74 -13.83
C ALA A 98 3.66 -4.96 -14.12
N LEU A 99 3.30 -5.78 -15.12
CA LEU A 99 4.02 -7.04 -15.41
C LEU A 99 5.46 -6.84 -15.87
N PRO A 100 5.80 -5.93 -16.81
CA PRO A 100 7.19 -5.70 -17.17
C PRO A 100 8.05 -5.22 -15.99
N ARG A 101 7.48 -4.40 -15.11
CA ARG A 101 8.17 -3.94 -13.91
C ARG A 101 8.40 -5.08 -12.92
N LEU A 102 7.39 -5.91 -12.73
CA LEU A 102 7.47 -7.08 -11.88
C LEU A 102 8.54 -8.05 -12.41
N ALA A 103 8.48 -8.40 -13.69
CA ALA A 103 9.46 -9.27 -14.34
C ALA A 103 10.88 -8.72 -14.17
N ARG A 104 11.12 -7.46 -14.55
CA ARG A 104 12.43 -6.82 -14.41
C ARG A 104 12.94 -6.83 -12.97
N ARG A 105 12.06 -6.52 -11.99
CA ARG A 105 12.41 -6.53 -10.57
C ARG A 105 12.81 -7.93 -10.10
N SER A 106 11.98 -8.93 -10.40
CA SER A 106 12.24 -10.31 -9.98
C SER A 106 13.48 -10.88 -10.67
N THR A 107 13.68 -10.64 -11.97
CA THR A 107 14.92 -11.01 -12.67
C THR A 107 16.15 -10.36 -12.01
N ALA A 108 16.09 -9.06 -11.74
CA ALA A 108 17.20 -8.38 -11.07
C ALA A 108 17.50 -8.95 -9.68
N ARG A 109 16.48 -9.30 -8.90
CA ARG A 109 16.62 -9.93 -7.58
C ARG A 109 17.24 -11.33 -7.66
N ILE A 110 16.81 -12.13 -8.65
CA ILE A 110 17.35 -13.47 -8.88
C ILE A 110 18.83 -13.38 -9.29
N VAL A 111 19.16 -12.56 -10.29
CA VAL A 111 20.54 -12.40 -10.80
C VAL A 111 21.47 -11.89 -9.71
N ARG A 112 21.05 -10.90 -8.95
CA ARG A 112 21.83 -10.30 -7.86
C ARG A 112 21.78 -11.11 -6.58
N ARG A 113 21.05 -12.23 -6.53
CA ARG A 113 20.80 -13.04 -5.33
C ARG A 113 20.36 -12.19 -4.13
N THR A 114 19.50 -11.18 -4.40
CA THR A 114 19.06 -10.23 -3.39
C THR A 114 18.34 -10.95 -2.26
N VAL A 115 18.79 -10.71 -1.04
CA VAL A 115 18.11 -11.18 0.16
C VAL A 115 16.90 -10.28 0.42
N LEU A 116 15.75 -10.89 0.58
CA LEU A 116 14.48 -10.25 0.92
C LEU A 116 14.18 -10.48 2.40
N TRP A 117 12.96 -10.18 2.80
CA TRP A 117 12.47 -10.33 4.17
C TRP A 117 12.85 -11.70 4.76
N ASN A 118 13.36 -11.68 5.99
CA ASN A 118 13.67 -12.88 6.76
C ASN A 118 14.64 -13.87 6.05
N GLY A 119 15.57 -13.35 5.24
CA GLY A 119 16.57 -14.17 4.57
C GLY A 119 16.12 -14.81 3.25
N ASN A 120 14.89 -14.60 2.82
CA ASN A 120 14.31 -15.19 1.62
C ASN A 120 14.99 -14.70 0.33
N ARG A 121 14.99 -15.55 -0.70
CA ARG A 121 15.49 -15.22 -2.04
C ARG A 121 14.53 -15.71 -3.11
N GLU A 122 14.28 -14.88 -4.13
CA GLU A 122 13.53 -15.30 -5.31
C GLU A 122 14.38 -16.29 -6.16
N ARG A 123 13.71 -17.32 -6.73
CA ARG A 123 14.31 -18.31 -7.63
C ARG A 123 13.62 -18.23 -8.99
N LEU A 124 14.24 -18.78 -10.06
CA LEU A 124 13.68 -18.76 -11.42
C LEU A 124 12.26 -19.36 -11.50
N GLY A 125 11.98 -20.40 -10.73
CA GLY A 125 10.64 -21.00 -10.65
C GLY A 125 9.55 -20.03 -10.20
N PHE A 126 9.89 -18.93 -9.49
CA PHE A 126 8.92 -17.89 -9.15
C PHE A 126 8.51 -17.01 -10.34
N LEU A 127 9.29 -16.99 -11.41
CA LEU A 127 9.06 -16.13 -12.57
C LEU A 127 8.24 -16.83 -13.67
N VAL A 128 8.41 -18.14 -13.82
CA VAL A 128 7.89 -18.91 -14.96
C VAL A 128 6.95 -20.02 -14.46
N GLY A 129 5.88 -20.27 -15.20
CA GLY A 129 4.92 -21.33 -14.89
C GLY A 129 3.56 -20.80 -14.42
N ARG A 130 2.62 -21.73 -14.20
CA ARG A 130 1.23 -21.44 -13.80
C ARG A 130 1.13 -20.79 -12.41
N ASP A 131 2.09 -21.06 -11.54
CA ASP A 131 2.17 -20.54 -10.17
C ASP A 131 3.21 -19.43 -10.03
N SER A 132 3.67 -18.88 -11.15
CA SER A 132 4.60 -17.76 -11.16
C SER A 132 3.98 -16.49 -10.55
N VAL A 133 4.83 -15.62 -10.04
CA VAL A 133 4.42 -14.31 -9.53
C VAL A 133 3.72 -13.46 -10.60
N LEU A 134 4.04 -13.67 -11.87
CA LEU A 134 3.39 -13.02 -13.00
C LEU A 134 1.95 -13.54 -13.21
N ALA A 135 1.77 -14.86 -13.22
CA ALA A 135 0.44 -15.47 -13.33
C ALA A 135 -0.42 -15.09 -12.11
N TRP A 136 0.17 -15.10 -10.92
CA TRP A 136 -0.51 -14.65 -9.71
C TRP A 136 -0.95 -13.19 -9.80
N ALA A 137 -0.11 -12.28 -10.30
CA ALA A 137 -0.46 -10.88 -10.47
C ALA A 137 -1.67 -10.67 -11.42
N VAL A 138 -1.77 -11.49 -12.48
CA VAL A 138 -2.93 -11.47 -13.41
C VAL A 138 -4.20 -11.94 -12.70
N LYS A 139 -4.15 -13.08 -12.01
CA LYS A 139 -5.27 -13.63 -11.23
C LYS A 139 -5.71 -12.66 -10.13
N ALA A 140 -4.75 -12.12 -9.39
CA ALA A 140 -4.99 -11.17 -8.32
C ALA A 140 -5.67 -9.89 -8.82
N ARG A 141 -5.22 -9.32 -9.96
CA ARG A 141 -5.85 -8.13 -10.51
C ARG A 141 -7.32 -8.35 -10.86
N ARG A 142 -7.65 -9.49 -11.48
CA ARG A 142 -9.06 -9.82 -11.79
C ARG A 142 -9.90 -9.87 -10.53
N ARG A 143 -9.41 -10.52 -9.49
CA ARG A 143 -10.08 -10.61 -8.19
C ARG A 143 -10.24 -9.22 -7.55
N TYR A 144 -9.20 -8.38 -7.54
CA TYR A 144 -9.28 -7.05 -6.95
C TYR A 144 -10.25 -6.13 -7.70
N LEU A 145 -10.33 -6.24 -9.02
CA LEU A 145 -11.31 -5.48 -9.80
C LEU A 145 -12.75 -5.87 -9.45
N ALA A 146 -13.00 -7.14 -9.15
CA ALA A 146 -14.32 -7.64 -8.76
C ALA A 146 -14.67 -7.30 -7.29
N GLU A 147 -13.70 -7.41 -6.36
CA GLU A 147 -13.99 -7.37 -4.94
C GLU A 147 -13.76 -5.98 -4.28
N TYR A 148 -12.76 -5.22 -4.73
CA TYR A 148 -12.35 -3.99 -4.02
C TYR A 148 -13.39 -2.88 -4.04
N PRO A 149 -14.13 -2.60 -5.14
CA PRO A 149 -15.14 -1.55 -5.11
C PRO A 149 -16.13 -1.72 -3.97
N ASP A 150 -16.70 -2.92 -3.85
CA ASP A 150 -17.71 -3.21 -2.81
C ASP A 150 -17.09 -3.26 -1.41
N ARG A 151 -15.91 -3.87 -1.28
CA ARG A 151 -15.22 -3.94 0.02
C ARG A 151 -14.84 -2.57 0.52
N LEU A 152 -14.28 -1.72 -0.33
CA LEU A 152 -13.89 -0.35 0.03
C LEU A 152 -15.09 0.52 0.37
N ALA A 153 -16.18 0.41 -0.38
CA ALA A 153 -17.41 1.14 -0.07
C ALA A 153 -17.97 0.79 1.32
N ARG A 154 -17.84 -0.47 1.75
CA ARG A 154 -18.34 -0.92 3.07
C ARG A 154 -17.49 -0.42 4.25
N THR A 155 -16.26 0.02 4.03
CA THR A 155 -15.41 0.50 5.13
C THR A 155 -15.83 1.85 5.68
N GLY A 156 -16.54 2.66 4.90
CA GLY A 156 -16.80 4.07 5.20
C GLY A 156 -15.56 4.96 5.14
N VAL A 157 -14.39 4.41 4.85
CA VAL A 157 -13.12 5.15 4.76
C VAL A 157 -12.98 5.78 3.38
N PRO A 158 -12.58 7.04 3.26
CA PRO A 158 -12.25 7.66 1.98
C PRO A 158 -11.22 6.84 1.21
N TRP A 159 -11.46 6.64 -0.09
CA TRP A 159 -10.51 5.93 -0.93
C TRP A 159 -10.36 6.55 -2.32
N VAL A 160 -9.20 6.34 -2.92
CA VAL A 160 -8.89 6.81 -4.26
C VAL A 160 -8.37 5.68 -5.12
N ARG A 161 -8.85 5.59 -6.36
CA ARG A 161 -8.40 4.61 -7.37
C ARG A 161 -7.55 5.32 -8.42
N LEU A 162 -6.29 4.93 -8.53
CA LEU A 162 -5.32 5.53 -9.44
C LEU A 162 -5.00 4.55 -10.57
N ARG A 163 -5.40 4.89 -11.80
CA ARG A 163 -5.35 4.01 -12.97
C ARG A 163 -4.17 4.27 -13.91
N SER A 164 -3.41 5.35 -13.71
CA SER A 164 -2.27 5.69 -14.57
C SER A 164 -1.08 6.25 -13.78
N ARG A 165 0.12 6.13 -14.34
CA ARG A 165 1.34 6.69 -13.74
C ARG A 165 1.25 8.21 -13.57
N ALA A 166 0.73 8.90 -14.57
CA ALA A 166 0.52 10.35 -14.51
C ALA A 166 -0.50 10.71 -13.43
N GLY A 167 -1.58 9.92 -13.30
CA GLY A 167 -2.57 10.08 -12.23
C GLY A 167 -1.95 9.92 -10.85
N VAL A 168 -1.10 8.90 -10.65
CA VAL A 168 -0.35 8.72 -9.38
C VAL A 168 0.54 9.92 -9.07
N ALA A 169 1.29 10.41 -10.07
CA ALA A 169 2.20 11.53 -9.88
C ALA A 169 1.44 12.83 -9.51
N ARG A 170 0.37 13.15 -10.25
CA ARG A 170 -0.46 14.33 -9.99
C ARG A 170 -1.13 14.26 -8.61
N TRP A 171 -1.71 13.11 -8.30
CA TRP A 171 -2.36 12.91 -7.01
C TRP A 171 -1.38 13.07 -5.85
N LEU A 172 -0.19 12.46 -5.94
CA LEU A 172 0.83 12.57 -4.90
C LEU A 172 1.34 14.01 -4.73
N ALA A 173 1.50 14.75 -5.83
CA ALA A 173 1.89 16.16 -5.77
C ALA A 173 0.84 17.01 -5.03
N GLY A 174 -0.45 16.81 -5.36
CA GLY A 174 -1.56 17.48 -4.68
C GLY A 174 -1.65 17.10 -3.20
N PHE A 175 -1.55 15.80 -2.88
CA PHE A 175 -1.57 15.31 -1.51
C PHE A 175 -0.43 15.91 -0.67
N SER A 176 0.79 15.94 -1.20
CA SER A 176 1.95 16.52 -0.52
C SER A 176 1.84 18.03 -0.30
N ALA A 177 1.20 18.75 -1.21
CA ALA A 177 0.98 20.19 -1.08
C ALA A 177 -0.03 20.53 0.04
N VAL A 178 -1.10 19.73 0.15
CA VAL A 178 -2.13 19.90 1.18
C VAL A 178 -1.58 19.55 2.56
N SER A 179 -0.85 18.45 2.68
CA SER A 179 -0.30 17.98 3.97
C SER A 179 0.81 18.88 4.53
N ARG A 180 1.46 19.70 3.71
CA ARG A 180 2.48 20.67 4.14
C ARG A 180 1.92 22.03 4.54
N ARG A 181 0.61 22.25 4.33
CA ARG A 181 0.00 23.51 4.72
C ARG A 181 -0.10 23.55 6.24
N PRO A 182 0.51 24.54 6.94
CA PRO A 182 0.34 24.66 8.39
C PRO A 182 -1.15 24.83 8.70
N PRO A 183 -1.63 24.31 9.84
CA PRO A 183 -3.00 24.57 10.29
C PRO A 183 -3.20 26.07 10.28
N GLY A 184 -4.22 26.52 9.55
CA GLY A 184 -4.45 27.92 9.30
C GLY A 184 -4.49 28.71 10.61
N THR A 185 -3.62 29.68 10.74
CA THR A 185 -3.75 30.77 11.71
C THR A 185 -5.04 31.49 11.32
N GLY A 186 -6.13 31.14 12.00
CA GLY A 186 -7.38 31.86 11.88
C GLY A 186 -7.09 33.34 12.15
N ARG A 187 -7.20 34.15 11.11
CA ARG A 187 -7.17 35.60 11.27
C ARG A 187 -8.32 35.96 12.23
N PRO A 188 -8.08 36.60 13.38
CA PRO A 188 -9.18 37.09 14.18
C PRO A 188 -9.93 38.11 13.33
N GLY A 189 -11.23 37.88 13.20
CA GLY A 189 -12.13 38.84 12.54
C GLY A 189 -12.02 40.19 13.20
N PRO A 190 -12.25 41.31 12.45
CA PRO A 190 -12.21 42.64 13.03
C PRO A 190 -13.28 42.76 14.11
N ALA A 191 -12.86 43.17 15.30
CA ALA A 191 -13.77 43.49 16.39
C ALA A 191 -14.68 44.64 15.93
N SER A 192 -15.98 44.36 15.81
CA SER A 192 -16.99 45.38 15.63
C SER A 192 -17.11 46.21 16.92
N ARG A 193 -16.79 47.45 16.80
CA ARG A 193 -17.15 48.48 17.78
C ARG A 193 -18.58 48.98 17.50
#